data_67868d3d30d8313c28c35c1c2f8430a3
#
_entry.id   67868d3d30d8313c28c35c1c2f8430a3
#
_cell.length_a   1.000
_cell.length_b   1.000
_cell.length_c   1.000
_cell.angle_alpha   90.00
_cell.angle_beta   90.00
_cell.angle_gamma   90.00
#
_symmetry.space_group_name_H-M   'P 1'
#
loop_
_entity.id
_entity.type
_entity.pdbx_description
1 polymer ?
#
loop_
_entity_poly.entity_id
_entity_poly.type
_entity_poly.pdbx_seq_one_letter_code
_entity_poly.pdbx_strand_id
1 'polypeptide(L)'
;MIRTIVRGLWTALLLTLAGAVSAQNYTSPNNGPFRTLNDGADDKLMLLGYDAVAYFTDNAAVKGDPAIKLEHLGVTYRFASEAHKAEFARSPEKYMPQFGGFCANGINYAVPWGAGGGPNTWRIYRGKLYVFGGQSSRDHFEMDTERNLQLAHQYWNDEVAGSNAVYTRYKRLIFRVPHYKTDRALQEEYEAKLAAKTLPVMPGAPQVVPAQ
;
A
#
# COMPACT_ATOMS: atom_id res chain seq x y z
N MET A 1 -4.20 37.03 49.94
CA MET A 1 -3.95 37.41 48.51
C MET A 1 -3.06 36.39 47.80
N ILE A 2 -3.35 35.07 47.82
CA ILE A 2 -2.51 34.03 47.19
C ILE A 2 -3.43 32.92 46.58
N ARG A 3 -4.51 33.28 45.92
CA ARG A 3 -5.42 32.29 45.32
C ARG A 3 -5.75 32.50 43.84
N THR A 4 -5.11 33.44 43.14
CA THR A 4 -5.52 33.86 41.77
C THR A 4 -4.46 33.60 40.71
N ILE A 5 -3.32 32.98 40.98
CA ILE A 5 -2.21 32.80 40.01
C ILE A 5 -2.10 31.37 39.46
N VAL A 6 -2.82 30.37 40.00
CA VAL A 6 -2.67 28.96 39.57
C VAL A 6 -3.64 28.55 38.44
N ARG A 7 -4.61 29.38 38.06
CA ARG A 7 -5.61 29.06 37.02
C ARG A 7 -5.21 29.44 35.59
N GLY A 8 -4.12 30.14 35.41
CA GLY A 8 -3.69 30.66 34.07
C GLY A 8 -2.72 29.78 33.29
N LEU A 9 -2.14 28.74 33.90
CA LEU A 9 -1.07 27.94 33.27
C LEU A 9 -1.52 26.62 32.65
N TRP A 10 -2.77 26.20 32.83
CA TRP A 10 -3.29 24.95 32.27
C TRP A 10 -4.02 25.08 30.97
N THR A 11 -4.36 26.30 30.55
CA THR A 11 -5.05 26.55 29.28
C THR A 11 -4.10 26.78 28.10
N ALA A 12 -2.82 27.03 28.34
CA ALA A 12 -1.84 27.29 27.28
C ALA A 12 -1.17 26.04 26.71
N LEU A 13 -1.29 24.88 27.38
CA LEU A 13 -0.60 23.65 26.96
C LEU A 13 -1.44 22.74 26.07
N LEU A 14 -2.72 23.07 25.85
CA LEU A 14 -3.63 22.26 25.01
C LEU A 14 -3.78 22.79 23.58
N LEU A 15 -3.18 23.94 23.25
CA LEU A 15 -3.34 24.60 21.96
C LEU A 15 -2.16 24.41 20.99
N THR A 16 -1.09 23.74 21.40
CA THR A 16 0.10 23.55 20.53
C THR A 16 0.24 22.15 19.94
N LEU A 17 -0.69 21.23 20.19
CA LEU A 17 -0.69 19.89 19.59
C LEU A 17 -1.61 19.74 18.37
N ALA A 18 -2.26 20.82 17.92
CA ALA A 18 -2.99 20.85 16.65
C ALA A 18 -2.10 21.24 15.45
N GLY A 19 -0.76 21.19 15.64
CA GLY A 19 0.22 21.47 14.60
C GLY A 19 0.44 20.25 13.71
N ALA A 20 -0.13 20.34 12.49
CA ALA A 20 0.26 19.58 11.30
C ALA A 20 0.19 18.05 11.43
N VAL A 21 -1.03 17.52 11.54
CA VAL A 21 -1.31 16.25 10.87
C VAL A 21 -1.30 16.58 9.37
N SER A 22 -0.12 16.64 8.80
CA SER A 22 0.04 16.63 7.35
C SER A 22 -0.58 15.32 6.88
N ALA A 23 -1.75 15.41 6.27
CA ALA A 23 -2.39 14.28 5.63
C ALA A 23 -1.44 13.78 4.53
N GLN A 24 -0.67 12.77 4.82
CA GLN A 24 0.17 12.12 3.83
C GLN A 24 -0.68 11.11 3.06
N ASN A 25 -1.52 11.62 2.17
CA ASN A 25 -2.51 10.82 1.46
C ASN A 25 -1.90 9.92 0.38
N TYR A 26 -0.67 10.19 -0.04
CA TYR A 26 0.00 9.48 -1.13
C TYR A 26 1.48 9.34 -0.84
N THR A 27 1.80 8.80 0.31
CA THR A 27 3.18 8.56 0.64
C THR A 27 3.62 7.22 0.12
N SER A 28 4.85 7.14 -0.38
CA SER A 28 5.51 5.88 -0.63
C SER A 28 5.24 4.93 0.53
N PRO A 29 4.92 3.65 0.29
CA PRO A 29 4.75 2.64 1.33
C PRO A 29 5.98 2.52 2.25
N ASN A 30 7.11 3.08 1.85
CA ASN A 30 8.34 3.16 2.63
C ASN A 30 8.34 4.28 3.68
N ASN A 31 7.37 5.19 3.67
CA ASN A 31 7.21 6.20 4.71
C ASN A 31 6.64 5.56 5.98
N GLY A 32 7.49 5.34 6.96
CA GLY A 32 7.08 4.89 8.27
C GLY A 32 8.18 4.15 9.02
N PRO A 33 8.01 3.89 10.33
CA PRO A 33 9.04 3.29 11.19
C PRO A 33 9.37 1.83 10.81
N PHE A 34 8.61 1.21 9.94
CA PHE A 34 8.81 -0.15 9.47
C PHE A 34 9.28 -0.19 8.01
N ARG A 35 10.29 0.58 7.69
CA ARG A 35 11.03 0.43 6.44
C ARG A 35 11.61 -0.97 6.38
N THR A 36 11.09 -1.81 5.51
CA THR A 36 11.60 -3.17 5.35
C THR A 36 12.66 -3.28 4.27
N LEU A 37 12.74 -2.31 3.35
CA LEU A 37 13.71 -2.35 2.25
C LEU A 37 14.17 -0.94 1.94
N ASN A 38 15.46 -0.72 2.06
CA ASN A 38 16.13 0.51 1.66
C ASN A 38 16.76 0.32 0.28
N ASP A 39 16.22 1.04 -0.67
CA ASP A 39 16.92 1.32 -1.92
C ASP A 39 17.72 2.65 -1.79
N GLY A 40 18.50 2.76 -0.70
CA GLY A 40 19.13 4.02 -0.34
C GLY A 40 18.17 4.98 0.37
N ALA A 41 18.58 6.22 0.58
CA ALA A 41 17.86 7.22 1.38
C ALA A 41 16.60 7.82 0.73
N ASP A 42 16.05 7.23 -0.32
CA ASP A 42 14.85 7.75 -0.99
C ASP A 42 13.57 7.20 -0.35
N ASP A 43 13.12 7.87 0.69
CA ASP A 43 11.91 7.54 1.45
C ASP A 43 10.61 7.90 0.73
N LYS A 44 10.70 8.55 -0.41
CA LYS A 44 9.57 8.90 -1.27
C LYS A 44 9.48 8.03 -2.53
N LEU A 45 10.31 7.00 -2.65
CA LEU A 45 10.37 6.16 -3.83
C LEU A 45 9.15 5.24 -3.91
N MET A 46 8.33 5.39 -4.95
CA MET A 46 7.16 4.55 -5.21
C MET A 46 7.59 3.17 -5.71
N LEU A 47 6.87 2.13 -5.25
CA LEU A 47 7.06 0.73 -5.68
C LEU A 47 8.49 0.22 -5.49
N LEU A 48 9.27 0.76 -4.54
CA LEU A 48 10.69 0.45 -4.38
C LEU A 48 11.49 0.61 -5.68
N GLY A 49 11.07 1.52 -6.56
CA GLY A 49 11.71 1.80 -7.84
C GLY A 49 11.38 0.82 -8.96
N TYR A 50 10.39 -0.04 -8.81
CA TYR A 50 9.83 -0.75 -9.97
C TYR A 50 9.03 0.19 -10.86
N ASP A 51 9.12 -0.02 -12.17
CA ASP A 51 8.48 0.78 -13.20
C ASP A 51 6.97 0.56 -13.22
N ALA A 52 6.21 1.61 -12.91
CA ALA A 52 4.76 1.53 -12.83
C ALA A 52 4.09 1.21 -14.17
N VAL A 53 4.71 1.57 -15.29
CA VAL A 53 4.20 1.31 -16.65
C VAL A 53 4.42 -0.13 -17.06
N ALA A 54 5.57 -0.71 -16.71
CA ALA A 54 5.95 -2.07 -17.10
C ALA A 54 4.95 -3.14 -16.62
N TYR A 55 4.27 -2.95 -15.51
CA TYR A 55 3.21 -3.87 -15.08
C TYR A 55 2.09 -4.01 -16.10
N PHE A 56 1.79 -2.94 -16.85
CA PHE A 56 0.71 -2.90 -17.84
C PHE A 56 1.18 -3.25 -19.26
N THR A 57 2.39 -2.83 -19.63
CA THR A 57 2.92 -3.01 -20.98
C THR A 57 3.67 -4.32 -21.13
N ASP A 58 4.46 -4.69 -20.14
CA ASP A 58 5.35 -5.84 -20.18
C ASP A 58 4.80 -7.03 -19.39
N ASN A 59 3.69 -6.81 -18.65
CA ASN A 59 3.13 -7.78 -17.70
C ASN A 59 4.20 -8.29 -16.71
N ALA A 60 5.09 -7.40 -16.27
CA ALA A 60 6.25 -7.75 -15.45
C ALA A 60 6.59 -6.63 -14.45
N ALA A 61 7.17 -7.03 -13.32
CA ALA A 61 7.80 -6.10 -12.39
C ALA A 61 9.24 -5.83 -12.86
N VAL A 62 9.44 -4.72 -13.55
CA VAL A 62 10.75 -4.31 -14.09
C VAL A 62 11.35 -3.22 -13.23
N LYS A 63 12.62 -3.35 -12.83
CA LYS A 63 13.32 -2.27 -12.11
C LYS A 63 13.51 -1.06 -13.02
N GLY A 64 13.13 0.11 -12.50
CA GLY A 64 13.41 1.39 -13.14
C GLY A 64 14.85 1.82 -12.92
N ASP A 65 15.39 2.55 -13.90
CA ASP A 65 16.69 3.20 -13.82
C ASP A 65 16.61 4.41 -12.87
N PRO A 66 17.48 4.55 -11.87
CA PRO A 66 17.54 5.72 -11.01
C PRO A 66 17.70 7.06 -11.74
N ALA A 67 18.30 7.06 -12.94
CA ALA A 67 18.46 8.26 -13.79
C ALA A 67 17.15 8.64 -14.50
N ILE A 68 16.25 7.67 -14.76
CA ILE A 68 14.99 7.88 -15.48
C ILE A 68 13.85 7.97 -14.47
N LYS A 69 13.62 9.16 -13.93
CA LYS A 69 12.65 9.39 -12.86
C LYS A 69 11.72 10.56 -13.13
N LEU A 70 10.58 10.55 -12.43
CA LEU A 70 9.61 11.64 -12.42
C LEU A 70 8.97 11.72 -11.03
N GLU A 71 8.84 12.94 -10.52
CA GLU A 71 8.07 13.18 -9.31
C GLU A 71 6.60 13.45 -9.66
N HIS A 72 5.69 12.75 -8.97
CA HIS A 72 4.25 12.95 -9.12
C HIS A 72 3.58 12.81 -7.75
N LEU A 73 2.75 13.80 -7.39
CA LEU A 73 2.06 13.87 -6.08
C LEU A 73 3.02 13.71 -4.88
N GLY A 74 4.23 14.26 -4.98
CA GLY A 74 5.22 14.25 -3.91
C GLY A 74 5.93 12.91 -3.70
N VAL A 75 5.80 11.97 -4.63
CA VAL A 75 6.54 10.70 -4.64
C VAL A 75 7.31 10.53 -5.94
N THR A 76 8.45 9.85 -5.86
CA THR A 76 9.34 9.59 -6.99
C THR A 76 9.01 8.25 -7.64
N TYR A 77 8.77 8.26 -8.94
CA TYR A 77 8.66 7.09 -9.79
C TYR A 77 9.94 6.90 -10.59
N ARG A 78 10.39 5.66 -10.75
CA ARG A 78 11.50 5.30 -11.65
C ARG A 78 10.98 4.46 -12.81
N PHE A 79 11.59 4.61 -13.98
CA PHE A 79 11.15 3.96 -15.21
C PHE A 79 12.31 3.21 -15.88
N ALA A 80 11.99 2.10 -16.54
CA ALA A 80 12.96 1.32 -17.29
C ALA A 80 13.39 2.01 -18.60
N SER A 81 12.59 2.97 -19.07
CA SER A 81 12.89 3.72 -20.30
C SER A 81 12.28 5.12 -20.29
N GLU A 82 12.82 6.03 -21.09
CA GLU A 82 12.22 7.36 -21.31
C GLU A 82 10.84 7.26 -21.97
N ALA A 83 10.57 6.20 -22.74
CA ALA A 83 9.24 5.94 -23.31
C ALA A 83 8.21 5.65 -22.22
N HIS A 84 8.54 4.82 -21.22
CA HIS A 84 7.65 4.56 -20.08
C HIS A 84 7.42 5.80 -19.23
N LYS A 85 8.47 6.59 -18.99
CA LYS A 85 8.34 7.87 -18.29
C LYS A 85 7.40 8.84 -19.02
N ALA A 86 7.53 8.95 -20.35
CA ALA A 86 6.64 9.78 -21.16
C ALA A 86 5.19 9.26 -21.17
N GLU A 87 5.01 7.94 -21.17
CA GLU A 87 3.70 7.31 -21.08
C GLU A 87 3.04 7.56 -19.74
N PHE A 88 3.79 7.42 -18.63
CA PHE A 88 3.31 7.76 -17.29
C PHE A 88 2.93 9.24 -17.22
N ALA A 89 3.77 10.14 -17.72
CA ALA A 89 3.51 11.59 -17.68
C ALA A 89 2.21 11.99 -18.40
N ARG A 90 1.82 11.26 -19.46
CA ARG A 90 0.56 11.48 -20.19
C ARG A 90 -0.67 11.02 -19.42
N SER A 91 -0.58 9.97 -18.62
CA SER A 91 -1.74 9.35 -17.96
C SER A 91 -1.35 8.73 -16.61
N PRO A 92 -0.92 9.52 -15.62
CA PRO A 92 -0.44 8.98 -14.34
C PRO A 92 -1.46 8.08 -13.63
N GLU A 93 -2.74 8.49 -13.61
CA GLU A 93 -3.81 7.77 -12.91
C GLU A 93 -4.06 6.36 -13.45
N LYS A 94 -3.65 6.09 -14.70
CA LYS A 94 -3.72 4.76 -15.29
C LYS A 94 -2.72 3.81 -14.65
N TYR A 95 -1.51 4.30 -14.37
CA TYR A 95 -0.35 3.51 -13.98
C TYR A 95 -0.05 3.54 -12.47
N MET A 96 -0.62 4.50 -11.77
CA MET A 96 -0.43 4.60 -10.32
C MET A 96 -1.00 3.36 -9.61
N PRO A 97 -0.27 2.83 -8.60
CA PRO A 97 -0.81 1.76 -7.78
C PRO A 97 -1.99 2.25 -6.95
N GLN A 98 -2.98 1.40 -6.78
CA GLN A 98 -4.11 1.69 -5.91
C GLN A 98 -3.66 1.78 -4.45
N PHE A 99 -4.46 2.46 -3.64
CA PHE A 99 -4.20 2.64 -2.21
C PHE A 99 -2.82 3.26 -1.90
N GLY A 100 -2.36 4.19 -2.76
CA GLY A 100 -1.06 4.85 -2.58
C GLY A 100 0.15 3.91 -2.60
N GLY A 101 0.02 2.71 -3.16
CA GLY A 101 1.06 1.69 -3.16
C GLY A 101 1.18 0.90 -1.85
N PHE A 102 0.23 1.05 -0.93
CA PHE A 102 0.14 0.16 0.23
C PHE A 102 -0.38 -1.23 -0.15
N CYS A 103 -0.05 -2.20 0.70
CA CYS A 103 -0.52 -3.58 0.54
C CYS A 103 -2.05 -3.65 0.54
N ALA A 104 -2.65 -4.06 -0.59
CA ALA A 104 -4.11 -4.12 -0.73
C ALA A 104 -4.76 -5.03 0.33
N ASN A 105 -4.11 -6.16 0.68
CA ASN A 105 -4.59 -7.03 1.76
C ASN A 105 -4.52 -6.34 3.14
N GLY A 106 -3.53 -5.47 3.36
CA GLY A 106 -3.48 -4.64 4.58
C GLY A 106 -4.61 -3.63 4.62
N ILE A 107 -4.91 -2.95 3.51
CA ILE A 107 -5.99 -1.96 3.43
C ILE A 107 -7.36 -2.59 3.65
N ASN A 108 -7.60 -3.81 3.20
CA ASN A 108 -8.79 -4.60 3.51
C ASN A 108 -9.06 -4.72 5.03
N TYR A 109 -8.02 -4.62 5.85
CA TYR A 109 -8.12 -4.57 7.32
C TYR A 109 -7.92 -3.16 7.91
N ALA A 110 -7.97 -2.13 7.08
CA ALA A 110 -7.65 -0.74 7.42
C ALA A 110 -6.21 -0.57 7.98
N VAL A 111 -5.28 -1.40 7.56
CA VAL A 111 -3.87 -1.33 7.99
C VAL A 111 -2.96 -1.04 6.80
N PRO A 112 -2.44 0.19 6.67
CA PRO A 112 -1.58 0.61 5.57
C PRO A 112 -0.15 0.04 5.70
N TRP A 113 0.02 -1.25 5.47
CA TRP A 113 1.32 -1.89 5.39
C TRP A 113 2.03 -1.57 4.08
N GLY A 114 3.35 -1.45 4.13
CA GLY A 114 4.17 -1.26 2.94
C GLY A 114 4.09 -2.46 1.98
N ALA A 115 4.20 -2.18 0.69
CA ALA A 115 4.29 -3.18 -0.36
C ALA A 115 5.38 -2.81 -1.37
N GLY A 116 6.12 -3.81 -1.85
CA GLY A 116 7.28 -3.56 -2.71
C GLY A 116 6.98 -3.60 -4.21
N GLY A 117 5.85 -4.18 -4.62
CA GLY A 117 5.53 -4.34 -6.04
C GLY A 117 6.48 -5.28 -6.80
N GLY A 118 7.27 -6.10 -6.10
CA GLY A 118 8.22 -7.03 -6.70
C GLY A 118 7.53 -8.15 -7.50
N PRO A 119 8.30 -9.08 -8.11
CA PRO A 119 7.81 -9.97 -9.15
C PRO A 119 6.56 -10.78 -8.82
N ASN A 120 6.37 -11.16 -7.56
CA ASN A 120 5.24 -12.00 -7.15
C ASN A 120 4.25 -11.30 -6.20
N THR A 121 4.32 -9.97 -6.11
CA THR A 121 3.60 -9.19 -5.09
C THR A 121 2.72 -8.11 -5.70
N TRP A 122 2.21 -8.34 -6.90
CA TRP A 122 1.33 -7.40 -7.62
C TRP A 122 0.24 -8.12 -8.41
N ARG A 123 -0.77 -7.37 -8.79
CA ARG A 123 -1.84 -7.82 -9.70
C ARG A 123 -2.44 -6.63 -10.44
N ILE A 124 -2.68 -6.78 -11.75
CA ILE A 124 -3.62 -5.94 -12.48
C ILE A 124 -5.00 -6.59 -12.37
N TYR A 125 -5.95 -5.85 -11.84
CA TYR A 125 -7.33 -6.28 -11.76
C TYR A 125 -8.24 -5.15 -12.23
N ARG A 126 -9.10 -5.41 -13.21
CA ARG A 126 -9.97 -4.41 -13.86
C ARG A 126 -9.20 -3.15 -14.30
N GLY A 127 -8.01 -3.33 -14.88
CA GLY A 127 -7.15 -2.25 -15.36
C GLY A 127 -6.52 -1.37 -14.27
N LYS A 128 -6.49 -1.83 -13.02
CA LYS A 128 -5.87 -1.15 -11.88
C LYS A 128 -4.75 -1.99 -11.29
N LEU A 129 -3.64 -1.34 -10.90
CA LEU A 129 -2.50 -1.98 -10.26
C LEU A 129 -2.71 -2.08 -8.75
N TYR A 130 -2.67 -3.28 -8.23
CA TYR A 130 -2.66 -3.57 -6.80
C TYR A 130 -1.33 -4.19 -6.43
N VAL A 131 -0.79 -3.82 -5.28
CA VAL A 131 0.47 -4.35 -4.74
C VAL A 131 0.26 -4.95 -3.36
N PHE A 132 1.14 -5.88 -3.00
CA PHE A 132 1.01 -6.69 -1.78
C PHE A 132 2.32 -6.74 -1.03
N GLY A 133 2.27 -7.00 0.28
CA GLY A 133 3.44 -7.12 1.14
C GLY A 133 4.26 -8.38 0.91
N GLY A 134 3.69 -9.37 0.23
CA GLY A 134 4.31 -10.65 -0.10
C GLY A 134 3.34 -11.54 -0.87
N GLN A 135 3.81 -12.69 -1.32
CA GLN A 135 2.99 -13.63 -2.09
C GLN A 135 1.81 -14.15 -1.25
N SER A 136 2.03 -14.59 -0.02
CA SER A 136 0.95 -15.04 0.86
C SER A 136 -0.13 -13.97 1.06
N SER A 137 0.31 -12.71 1.21
CA SER A 137 -0.61 -11.58 1.34
C SER A 137 -1.48 -11.39 0.08
N ARG A 138 -0.92 -11.61 -1.12
CA ARG A 138 -1.67 -11.61 -2.37
C ARG A 138 -2.62 -12.80 -2.44
N ASP A 139 -2.12 -13.99 -2.14
CA ASP A 139 -2.90 -15.24 -2.21
C ASP A 139 -4.10 -15.20 -1.24
N HIS A 140 -3.91 -14.68 -0.02
CA HIS A 140 -5.00 -14.46 0.93
C HIS A 140 -6.02 -13.44 0.42
N PHE A 141 -5.57 -12.37 -0.22
CA PHE A 141 -6.49 -11.37 -0.81
C PHE A 141 -7.29 -11.95 -1.98
N GLU A 142 -6.66 -12.78 -2.79
CA GLU A 142 -7.25 -13.40 -3.98
C GLU A 142 -8.23 -14.53 -3.65
N MET A 143 -8.30 -15.03 -2.40
CA MET A 143 -9.34 -15.98 -1.99
C MET A 143 -10.76 -15.45 -2.14
N ASP A 144 -10.95 -14.12 -2.04
CA ASP A 144 -12.23 -13.42 -2.25
C ASP A 144 -11.96 -11.99 -2.70
N THR A 145 -11.48 -11.83 -3.93
CA THR A 145 -11.02 -10.55 -4.47
C THR A 145 -12.10 -9.47 -4.44
N GLU A 146 -13.34 -9.79 -4.81
CA GLU A 146 -14.42 -8.80 -4.89
C GLU A 146 -14.75 -8.22 -3.52
N ARG A 147 -14.94 -9.09 -2.53
CA ARG A 147 -15.22 -8.68 -1.17
C ARG A 147 -14.05 -7.90 -0.58
N ASN A 148 -12.83 -8.38 -0.78
CA ASN A 148 -11.64 -7.74 -0.24
C ASN A 148 -11.37 -6.38 -0.88
N LEU A 149 -11.67 -6.20 -2.18
CA LEU A 149 -11.64 -4.90 -2.85
C LEU A 149 -12.70 -3.96 -2.30
N GLN A 150 -13.94 -4.43 -2.12
CA GLN A 150 -15.01 -3.61 -1.53
C GLN A 150 -14.59 -3.08 -0.16
N LEU A 151 -14.10 -3.94 0.72
CA LEU A 151 -13.63 -3.56 2.05
C LEU A 151 -12.41 -2.62 1.98
N ALA A 152 -11.46 -2.92 1.10
CA ALA A 152 -10.27 -2.08 0.95
C ALA A 152 -10.64 -0.67 0.46
N HIS A 153 -11.51 -0.53 -0.52
CA HIS A 153 -11.98 0.79 -0.98
C HIS A 153 -12.75 1.53 0.10
N GLN A 154 -13.62 0.84 0.84
CA GLN A 154 -14.34 1.42 1.95
C GLN A 154 -13.36 1.98 3.01
N TYR A 155 -12.46 1.15 3.53
CA TYR A 155 -11.51 1.59 4.55
C TYR A 155 -10.50 2.62 4.04
N TRP A 156 -10.11 2.54 2.77
CA TRP A 156 -9.27 3.56 2.16
C TRP A 156 -9.96 4.93 2.23
N ASN A 157 -11.19 5.01 1.78
CA ASN A 157 -11.93 6.27 1.72
C ASN A 157 -12.32 6.80 3.11
N ASP A 158 -12.79 5.91 3.98
CA ASP A 158 -13.37 6.31 5.26
C ASP A 158 -12.30 6.58 6.33
N GLU A 159 -11.12 5.97 6.21
CA GLU A 159 -10.17 5.95 7.32
C GLU A 159 -8.71 6.17 6.93
N VAL A 160 -8.23 5.58 5.83
CA VAL A 160 -6.78 5.49 5.57
C VAL A 160 -6.26 6.66 4.75
N ALA A 161 -6.93 7.03 3.66
CA ALA A 161 -6.45 8.02 2.70
C ALA A 161 -6.18 9.40 3.31
N GLY A 162 -6.99 9.83 4.28
CA GLY A 162 -6.86 11.12 4.97
C GLY A 162 -6.08 11.07 6.28
N SER A 163 -5.44 9.93 6.62
CA SER A 163 -4.89 9.67 7.93
C SER A 163 -3.39 9.37 7.88
N ASN A 164 -2.70 9.54 9.00
CA ASN A 164 -1.33 9.12 9.14
C ASN A 164 -1.23 7.59 9.24
N ALA A 165 -0.45 6.97 8.36
CA ALA A 165 -0.30 5.52 8.29
C ALA A 165 0.16 4.87 9.61
N VAL A 166 1.06 5.53 10.34
CA VAL A 166 1.56 5.04 11.64
C VAL A 166 0.44 5.03 12.66
N TYR A 167 -0.32 6.14 12.75
CA TYR A 167 -1.47 6.23 13.64
C TYR A 167 -2.51 5.16 13.33
N THR A 168 -2.84 4.96 12.06
CA THR A 168 -3.84 3.96 11.64
C THR A 168 -3.38 2.54 11.99
N ARG A 169 -2.10 2.22 11.82
CA ARG A 169 -1.53 0.92 12.25
C ARG A 169 -1.69 0.69 13.75
N TYR A 170 -1.33 1.67 14.61
CA TYR A 170 -1.50 1.55 16.05
C TYR A 170 -2.98 1.44 16.46
N LYS A 171 -3.85 2.26 15.87
CA LYS A 171 -5.29 2.17 16.08
C LYS A 171 -5.79 0.75 15.81
N ARG A 172 -5.39 0.14 14.70
CA ARG A 172 -5.85 -1.18 14.27
C ARG A 172 -5.16 -2.35 14.99
N LEU A 173 -4.03 -2.11 15.62
CA LEU A 173 -3.46 -3.07 16.54
C LEU A 173 -4.36 -3.29 17.78
N ILE A 174 -4.99 -2.21 18.27
CA ILE A 174 -5.85 -2.23 19.46
C ILE A 174 -7.30 -2.53 19.06
N PHE A 175 -7.83 -1.80 18.07
CA PHE A 175 -9.22 -1.88 17.60
C PHE A 175 -9.29 -2.56 16.24
N ARG A 176 -9.35 -3.87 16.23
CA ARG A 176 -9.42 -4.66 15.00
C ARG A 176 -10.76 -4.48 14.29
N VAL A 177 -10.75 -4.62 12.95
CA VAL A 177 -11.99 -4.63 12.16
C VAL A 177 -12.81 -5.89 12.46
N PRO A 178 -14.15 -5.87 12.31
CA PRO A 178 -15.02 -7.01 12.66
C PRO A 178 -14.68 -8.31 11.94
N HIS A 179 -14.19 -8.23 10.70
CA HIS A 179 -13.84 -9.38 9.87
C HIS A 179 -12.36 -9.78 9.97
N TYR A 180 -11.64 -9.23 10.96
CA TYR A 180 -10.22 -9.51 11.12
C TYR A 180 -9.95 -11.02 11.24
N LYS A 181 -8.98 -11.48 10.47
CA LYS A 181 -8.40 -12.83 10.58
C LYS A 181 -6.90 -12.71 10.83
N THR A 182 -6.34 -13.61 11.60
CA THR A 182 -4.88 -13.71 11.74
C THR A 182 -4.29 -14.28 10.46
N ASP A 183 -3.00 -14.03 10.24
CA ASP A 183 -2.27 -14.62 9.10
C ASP A 183 -2.38 -16.14 9.09
N ARG A 184 -2.26 -16.77 10.26
CA ARG A 184 -2.44 -18.22 10.41
C ARG A 184 -3.84 -18.69 9.97
N ALA A 185 -4.89 -18.00 10.39
CA ALA A 185 -6.26 -18.37 10.00
C ALA A 185 -6.51 -18.18 8.50
N LEU A 186 -5.90 -17.17 7.89
CA LEU A 186 -5.95 -16.95 6.44
C LEU A 186 -5.17 -18.06 5.68
N GLN A 187 -4.03 -18.45 6.20
CA GLN A 187 -3.23 -19.52 5.60
C GLN A 187 -3.95 -20.88 5.66
N GLU A 188 -4.55 -21.21 6.81
CA GLU A 188 -5.36 -22.44 6.98
C GLU A 188 -6.57 -22.43 6.01
N GLU A 189 -7.23 -21.31 5.82
CA GLU A 189 -8.33 -21.16 4.87
C GLU A 189 -7.85 -21.31 3.41
N TYR A 190 -6.72 -20.70 3.08
CA TYR A 190 -6.12 -20.80 1.75
C TYR A 190 -5.78 -22.25 1.40
N GLU A 191 -5.12 -22.98 2.31
CA GLU A 191 -4.76 -24.37 2.13
C GLU A 191 -5.99 -25.28 1.97
N ALA A 192 -7.04 -25.02 2.76
CA ALA A 192 -8.31 -25.75 2.64
C ALA A 192 -8.97 -25.51 1.27
N LYS A 193 -9.01 -24.26 0.78
CA LYS A 193 -9.55 -23.91 -0.54
C LYS A 193 -8.71 -24.51 -1.67
N LEU A 194 -7.39 -24.51 -1.51
CA LEU A 194 -6.46 -25.12 -2.48
C LEU A 194 -6.69 -26.63 -2.58
N ALA A 195 -6.79 -27.31 -1.46
CA ALA A 195 -7.06 -28.77 -1.41
C ALA A 195 -8.43 -29.10 -2.02
N ALA A 196 -9.43 -28.28 -1.76
CA ALA A 196 -10.79 -28.42 -2.32
C ALA A 196 -10.90 -27.98 -3.78
N LYS A 197 -9.85 -27.40 -4.37
CA LYS A 197 -9.84 -26.80 -5.72
C LYS A 197 -10.93 -25.73 -5.92
N THR A 198 -11.19 -24.94 -4.90
CA THR A 198 -12.21 -23.88 -4.87
C THR A 198 -11.61 -22.48 -4.89
N LEU A 199 -10.30 -22.34 -5.06
CA LEU A 199 -9.67 -21.03 -5.26
C LEU A 199 -10.17 -20.39 -6.55
N PRO A 200 -10.49 -19.09 -6.54
CA PRO A 200 -10.88 -18.40 -7.75
C PRO A 200 -9.74 -18.35 -8.76
N VAL A 201 -10.06 -18.55 -10.03
CA VAL A 201 -9.10 -18.33 -11.11
C VAL A 201 -9.00 -16.84 -11.40
N MET A 202 -7.83 -16.25 -11.09
CA MET A 202 -7.59 -14.84 -11.36
C MET A 202 -7.19 -14.62 -12.81
N PRO A 203 -7.94 -13.79 -13.58
CA PRO A 203 -7.54 -13.44 -14.94
C PRO A 203 -6.21 -12.69 -14.93
N GLY A 204 -5.32 -13.02 -15.84
CA GLY A 204 -4.06 -12.30 -16.03
C GLY A 204 -2.99 -12.55 -14.95
N ALA A 205 -3.11 -13.64 -14.20
CA ALA A 205 -2.02 -14.07 -13.33
C ALA A 205 -0.76 -14.32 -14.16
N PRO A 206 0.40 -13.71 -13.85
CA PRO A 206 1.64 -14.14 -14.46
C PRO A 206 1.79 -15.63 -14.18
N GLN A 207 1.99 -16.43 -15.21
CA GLN A 207 2.28 -17.84 -15.02
C GLN A 207 3.60 -17.93 -14.25
N VAL A 208 3.56 -18.54 -13.08
CA VAL A 208 4.78 -18.87 -12.35
C VAL A 208 5.52 -19.88 -13.23
N VAL A 209 6.53 -19.42 -13.96
CA VAL A 209 7.48 -20.32 -14.60
C VAL A 209 8.29 -20.93 -13.45
N PRO A 210 8.22 -22.26 -13.20
CA PRO A 210 9.07 -22.88 -12.19
C PRO A 210 10.52 -22.57 -12.53
N ALA A 211 11.31 -22.19 -11.55
CA ALA A 211 12.75 -22.07 -11.71
C ALA A 211 13.28 -23.45 -12.17
N GLN A 212 13.95 -23.47 -13.33
CA GLN A 212 14.68 -24.61 -13.84
C GLN A 212 15.94 -24.86 -13.01
#